data_c74dfd71c16d5c5560ab1b814e3c96ca
#
_entry.id   c74dfd71c16d5c5560ab1b814e3c96ca
#
_cell.length_a   1.000
_cell.length_b   1.000
_cell.length_c   1.000
_cell.angle_alpha   90.00
_cell.angle_beta   90.00
_cell.angle_gamma   90.00
#
_symmetry.space_group_name_H-M   'P 1'
#
loop_
_entity.id
_entity.type
_entity.pdbx_description
1 polymer ?
#
loop_
_entity_poly.entity_id
_entity_poly.type
_entity_poly.pdbx_seq_one_letter_code
_entity_poly.pdbx_strand_id
1 'polypeptide(L)'
;PVEEMKIPRSHVDTCFKAIVRLCDEAAEILPIFNDKSTERRCYFNKEAALALKARALAYQASPLFNGNPDYTNFVNKNGEPLFSALEDKEKWRVAAEAAEAVIELCKESGKKLVDNQTAVTPLQTHMANIEASVQTFNYASDEALLIIKTVPYEYDMSFQYYMPNVKNDPYKALPGTCLSPSMKMVEMFYTENGLPIS
;
A
#
# COMPACT_ATOMS: atom_id res chain seq x y z
N PRO A 1 -2.08 39.02 -6.79
CA PRO A 1 -1.39 39.49 -5.60
C PRO A 1 -1.04 38.32 -4.68
N VAL A 2 0.06 38.44 -3.95
CA VAL A 2 0.59 37.34 -3.08
C VAL A 2 -0.41 36.93 -2.00
N GLU A 3 -1.29 37.79 -1.55
CA GLU A 3 -2.31 37.52 -0.52
C GLU A 3 -3.38 36.52 -1.01
N GLU A 4 -3.76 36.54 -2.28
CA GLU A 4 -4.72 35.61 -2.88
C GLU A 4 -4.14 34.20 -3.03
N MET A 5 -2.81 34.06 -3.00
CA MET A 5 -2.12 32.77 -3.09
C MET A 5 -1.96 32.09 -1.72
N LYS A 6 -2.30 32.76 -0.63
CA LYS A 6 -2.20 32.22 0.74
C LYS A 6 -3.44 31.42 1.09
N ILE A 7 -3.49 30.16 0.64
CA ILE A 7 -4.55 29.23 1.00
C ILE A 7 -4.35 28.77 2.47
N PRO A 8 -5.34 28.94 3.36
CA PRO A 8 -5.23 28.45 4.71
C PRO A 8 -5.26 26.91 4.75
N ARG A 9 -4.64 26.33 5.77
CA ARG A 9 -4.72 24.87 6.00
C ARG A 9 -6.14 24.51 6.44
N SER A 10 -6.65 23.44 5.89
CA SER A 10 -7.93 22.86 6.27
C SER A 10 -7.76 21.80 7.37
N HIS A 11 -8.81 21.55 8.14
CA HIS A 11 -8.85 20.40 9.04
C HIS A 11 -8.57 19.09 8.29
N VAL A 12 -7.80 18.19 8.90
CA VAL A 12 -7.35 16.95 8.27
C VAL A 12 -8.52 16.09 7.76
N ASP A 13 -9.63 16.02 8.49
CA ASP A 13 -10.80 15.28 8.06
C ASP A 13 -11.43 15.87 6.79
N THR A 14 -11.33 17.17 6.56
CA THR A 14 -11.78 17.81 5.31
C THR A 14 -10.93 17.35 4.14
N CYS A 15 -9.62 17.19 4.35
CA CYS A 15 -8.72 16.66 3.33
C CYS A 15 -9.03 15.20 3.00
N PHE A 16 -9.25 14.35 4.01
CA PHE A 16 -9.65 12.96 3.78
C PHE A 16 -11.00 12.84 3.09
N LYS A 17 -11.99 13.65 3.47
CA LYS A 17 -13.30 13.71 2.78
C LYS A 17 -13.14 14.08 1.30
N ALA A 18 -12.26 15.02 0.97
CA ALA A 18 -11.99 15.39 -0.41
C ALA A 18 -11.34 14.21 -1.19
N ILE A 19 -10.38 13.50 -0.59
CA ILE A 19 -9.77 12.31 -1.21
C ILE A 19 -10.83 11.24 -1.47
N VAL A 20 -11.64 10.91 -0.46
CA VAL A 20 -12.70 9.90 -0.57
C VAL A 20 -13.68 10.25 -1.68
N ARG A 21 -14.16 11.49 -1.73
CA ARG A 21 -15.06 11.98 -2.77
C ARG A 21 -14.46 11.82 -4.17
N LEU A 22 -13.19 12.21 -4.34
CA LEU A 22 -12.51 12.08 -5.64
C LEU A 22 -12.33 10.62 -6.05
N CYS A 23 -12.06 9.73 -5.10
CA CYS A 23 -12.00 8.29 -5.37
C CYS A 23 -13.36 7.73 -5.79
N ASP A 24 -14.45 8.16 -5.16
CA ASP A 24 -15.80 7.75 -5.51
C ASP A 24 -16.19 8.24 -6.92
N GLU A 25 -15.96 9.51 -7.22
CA GLU A 25 -16.18 10.09 -8.54
C GLU A 25 -15.36 9.36 -9.63
N ALA A 26 -14.11 9.04 -9.33
CA ALA A 26 -13.26 8.26 -10.24
C ALA A 26 -13.81 6.84 -10.43
N ALA A 27 -14.28 6.18 -9.38
CA ALA A 27 -14.82 4.83 -9.44
C ALA A 27 -16.13 4.73 -10.24
N GLU A 28 -16.88 5.83 -10.39
CA GLU A 28 -18.09 5.89 -11.23
C GLU A 28 -17.76 5.83 -12.72
N ILE A 29 -16.64 6.40 -13.15
CA ILE A 29 -16.25 6.52 -14.55
C ILE A 29 -15.19 5.50 -14.98
N LEU A 30 -14.39 4.98 -14.05
CA LEU A 30 -13.34 4.03 -14.39
C LEU A 30 -13.90 2.63 -14.66
N PRO A 31 -13.39 1.92 -15.69
CA PRO A 31 -13.79 0.56 -15.97
C PRO A 31 -13.30 -0.41 -14.88
N ILE A 32 -14.03 -1.53 -14.75
CA ILE A 32 -13.56 -2.69 -13.99
C ILE A 32 -12.37 -3.32 -14.75
N PHE A 33 -11.42 -3.86 -13.99
CA PHE A 33 -10.25 -4.52 -14.56
C PHE A 33 -10.61 -5.84 -15.26
N ASN A 34 -11.28 -5.75 -16.40
CA ASN A 34 -11.59 -6.91 -17.28
C ASN A 34 -10.70 -6.92 -18.54
N ASP A 35 -9.89 -5.90 -18.73
CA ASP A 35 -9.04 -5.81 -19.91
C ASP A 35 -7.74 -6.59 -19.68
N LYS A 36 -7.67 -7.78 -20.25
CA LYS A 36 -6.49 -8.64 -20.20
C LYS A 36 -5.34 -8.16 -21.08
N SER A 37 -5.49 -7.03 -21.78
CA SER A 37 -4.41 -6.48 -22.58
C SER A 37 -3.29 -5.97 -21.67
N THR A 38 -2.08 -6.43 -21.93
CA THR A 38 -0.86 -6.08 -21.17
C THR A 38 -0.61 -4.57 -21.16
N GLU A 39 -1.04 -3.88 -22.20
CA GLU A 39 -0.83 -2.44 -22.37
C GLU A 39 -1.68 -1.59 -21.42
N ARG A 40 -2.86 -2.04 -21.05
CA ARG A 40 -3.80 -1.29 -20.20
C ARG A 40 -3.68 -1.60 -18.70
N ARG A 41 -2.86 -2.56 -18.32
CA ARG A 41 -2.64 -2.91 -16.90
C ARG A 41 -2.02 -1.79 -16.06
N CYS A 42 -1.39 -0.81 -16.72
CA CYS A 42 -0.84 0.37 -16.06
C CYS A 42 -1.84 1.53 -15.91
N TYR A 43 -3.05 1.40 -16.43
CA TYR A 43 -4.07 2.43 -16.31
C TYR A 43 -4.89 2.23 -15.03
N PHE A 44 -5.34 3.36 -14.49
CA PHE A 44 -6.26 3.32 -13.36
C PHE A 44 -7.55 2.60 -13.72
N ASN A 45 -8.04 1.81 -12.79
CA ASN A 45 -9.28 1.07 -12.88
C ASN A 45 -10.13 1.31 -11.62
N LYS A 46 -11.35 0.84 -11.61
CA LYS A 46 -12.29 1.01 -10.51
C LYS A 46 -11.77 0.41 -9.20
N GLU A 47 -11.19 -0.78 -9.27
CA GLU A 47 -10.62 -1.48 -8.12
C GLU A 47 -9.48 -0.66 -7.48
N ALA A 48 -8.59 -0.07 -8.30
CA ALA A 48 -7.50 0.76 -7.81
C ALA A 48 -8.00 2.04 -7.15
N ALA A 49 -9.03 2.68 -7.71
CA ALA A 49 -9.63 3.88 -7.12
C ALA A 49 -10.27 3.58 -5.74
N LEU A 50 -11.02 2.48 -5.65
CA LEU A 50 -11.62 2.07 -4.38
C LEU A 50 -10.60 1.55 -3.37
N ALA A 51 -9.52 0.89 -3.81
CA ALA A 51 -8.42 0.51 -2.94
C ALA A 51 -7.69 1.73 -2.36
N LEU A 52 -7.50 2.78 -3.16
CA LEU A 52 -6.96 4.05 -2.68
C LEU A 52 -7.89 4.71 -1.65
N LYS A 53 -9.21 4.68 -1.87
CA LYS A 53 -10.21 5.12 -0.90
C LYS A 53 -10.08 4.37 0.43
N ALA A 54 -10.08 3.04 0.39
CA ALA A 54 -9.97 2.20 1.58
C ALA A 54 -8.67 2.50 2.35
N ARG A 55 -7.56 2.66 1.64
CA ARG A 55 -6.27 3.04 2.22
C ARG A 55 -6.33 4.42 2.88
N ALA A 56 -6.91 5.42 2.24
CA ALA A 56 -7.06 6.76 2.79
C ALA A 56 -7.90 6.74 4.08
N LEU A 57 -9.00 5.99 4.10
CA LEU A 57 -9.85 5.82 5.27
C LEU A 57 -9.13 5.10 6.43
N ALA A 58 -8.32 4.10 6.13
CA ALA A 58 -7.49 3.43 7.14
C ALA A 58 -6.45 4.38 7.75
N TYR A 59 -5.82 5.23 6.94
CA TYR A 59 -4.94 6.28 7.45
C TYR A 59 -5.70 7.27 8.32
N GLN A 60 -6.88 7.73 7.89
CA GLN A 60 -7.71 8.65 8.66
C GLN A 60 -8.12 8.07 10.02
N ALA A 61 -8.37 6.76 10.08
CA ALA A 61 -8.73 6.05 11.31
C ALA A 61 -7.53 5.82 12.24
N SER A 62 -6.30 5.84 11.70
CA SER A 62 -5.09 5.52 12.47
C SER A 62 -4.84 6.52 13.60
N PRO A 63 -4.14 6.09 14.67
CA PRO A 63 -3.81 6.97 15.80
C PRO A 63 -3.00 8.22 15.41
N LEU A 64 -2.38 8.22 14.23
CA LEU A 64 -1.67 9.38 13.71
C LEU A 64 -2.61 10.57 13.42
N PHE A 65 -3.81 10.28 12.89
CA PHE A 65 -4.77 11.30 12.44
C PHE A 65 -6.04 11.37 13.29
N ASN A 66 -6.27 10.38 14.14
CA ASN A 66 -7.51 10.19 14.86
C ASN A 66 -7.27 10.26 16.38
N GLY A 67 -7.43 11.45 16.95
CA GLY A 67 -7.26 11.69 18.38
C GLY A 67 -5.80 11.70 18.84
N ASN A 68 -4.86 12.11 17.97
CA ASN A 68 -3.46 12.19 18.33
C ASN A 68 -3.20 13.34 19.32
N PRO A 69 -2.74 13.05 20.55
CA PRO A 69 -2.49 14.06 21.56
C PRO A 69 -1.39 15.07 21.18
N ASP A 70 -0.44 14.67 20.33
CA ASP A 70 0.66 15.52 19.89
C ASP A 70 0.20 16.67 18.98
N TYR A 71 -1.01 16.56 18.39
CA TYR A 71 -1.57 17.55 17.47
C TYR A 71 -2.68 18.41 18.07
N THR A 72 -2.97 18.31 19.36
CA THR A 72 -4.05 19.06 20.02
C THR A 72 -3.89 20.58 19.92
N ASN A 73 -2.64 21.07 19.90
CA ASN A 73 -2.31 22.49 19.78
C ASN A 73 -2.00 22.93 18.34
N PHE A 74 -2.25 22.05 17.36
CA PHE A 74 -1.93 22.36 15.97
C PHE A 74 -3.14 23.08 15.34
N VAL A 75 -3.04 24.40 15.29
CA VAL A 75 -4.12 25.28 14.83
C VAL A 75 -3.71 26.03 13.55
N ASN A 76 -4.70 26.48 12.78
CA ASN A 76 -4.46 27.38 11.66
C ASN A 76 -4.27 28.83 12.16
N LYS A 77 -4.07 29.76 11.20
CA LYS A 77 -3.86 31.18 11.53
C LYS A 77 -5.06 31.83 12.24
N ASN A 78 -6.24 31.26 12.11
CA ASN A 78 -7.47 31.76 12.71
C ASN A 78 -7.72 31.13 14.10
N GLY A 79 -6.82 30.26 14.58
CA GLY A 79 -6.99 29.55 15.85
C GLY A 79 -7.88 28.29 15.75
N GLU A 80 -8.30 27.89 14.55
CA GLU A 80 -9.11 26.68 14.37
C GLU A 80 -8.22 25.42 14.42
N PRO A 81 -8.64 24.36 15.14
CA PRO A 81 -7.87 23.12 15.22
C PRO A 81 -7.79 22.43 13.85
N LEU A 82 -6.63 21.88 13.55
CA LEU A 82 -6.38 21.14 12.31
C LEU A 82 -6.59 19.64 12.46
N PHE A 83 -6.65 19.14 13.70
CA PHE A 83 -6.86 17.74 14.05
C PHE A 83 -7.91 17.60 15.14
N SER A 84 -8.62 16.48 15.14
CA SER A 84 -9.55 16.14 16.22
C SER A 84 -8.79 15.73 17.47
N ALA A 85 -9.17 16.27 18.62
CA ALA A 85 -8.54 15.94 19.91
C ALA A 85 -8.98 14.56 20.45
N LEU A 86 -10.12 14.05 20.01
CA LEU A 86 -10.70 12.80 20.47
C LEU A 86 -10.67 11.74 19.37
N GLU A 87 -10.42 10.50 19.78
CA GLU A 87 -10.53 9.34 18.89
C GLU A 87 -12.01 9.11 18.50
N ASP A 88 -12.24 8.91 17.22
CA ASP A 88 -13.51 8.47 16.66
C ASP A 88 -13.38 7.04 16.14
N LYS A 89 -13.91 6.07 16.87
CA LYS A 89 -13.87 4.64 16.53
C LYS A 89 -14.68 4.29 15.28
N GLU A 90 -15.65 5.12 14.93
CA GLU A 90 -16.47 4.95 13.73
C GLU A 90 -15.62 5.01 12.44
N LYS A 91 -14.52 5.75 12.45
CA LYS A 91 -13.58 5.80 11.32
C LYS A 91 -13.01 4.43 10.96
N TRP A 92 -12.76 3.56 11.95
CA TRP A 92 -12.30 2.19 11.70
C TRP A 92 -13.39 1.32 11.05
N ARG A 93 -14.65 1.49 11.45
CA ARG A 93 -15.75 0.77 10.83
C ARG A 93 -15.89 1.16 9.36
N VAL A 94 -15.86 2.46 9.07
CA VAL A 94 -15.94 2.98 7.69
C VAL A 94 -14.76 2.51 6.83
N ALA A 95 -13.55 2.46 7.40
CA ALA A 95 -12.38 1.94 6.70
C ALA A 95 -12.51 0.43 6.38
N ALA A 96 -13.03 -0.35 7.33
CA ALA A 96 -13.25 -1.79 7.14
C ALA A 96 -14.29 -2.05 6.05
N GLU A 97 -15.42 -1.34 6.06
CA GLU A 97 -16.46 -1.46 5.02
C GLU A 97 -15.93 -1.10 3.63
N ALA A 98 -15.11 -0.05 3.54
CA ALA A 98 -14.48 0.31 2.27
C ALA A 98 -13.51 -0.76 1.78
N ALA A 99 -12.75 -1.40 2.67
CA ALA A 99 -11.85 -2.49 2.32
C ALA A 99 -12.63 -3.75 1.88
N GLU A 100 -13.72 -4.09 2.56
CA GLU A 100 -14.60 -5.20 2.19
C GLU A 100 -15.20 -5.00 0.80
N ALA A 101 -15.69 -3.80 0.50
CA ALA A 101 -16.22 -3.47 -0.82
C ALA A 101 -15.18 -3.65 -1.94
N VAL A 102 -13.91 -3.34 -1.69
CA VAL A 102 -12.82 -3.61 -2.65
C VAL A 102 -12.61 -5.11 -2.84
N ILE A 103 -12.61 -5.87 -1.74
CA ILE A 103 -12.42 -7.33 -1.80
C ILE A 103 -13.53 -7.99 -2.63
N GLU A 104 -14.79 -7.61 -2.42
CA GLU A 104 -15.91 -8.17 -3.19
C GLU A 104 -15.80 -7.80 -4.67
N LEU A 105 -15.50 -6.55 -4.99
CA LEU A 105 -15.29 -6.13 -6.38
C LEU A 105 -14.10 -6.89 -7.03
N CYS A 106 -13.03 -7.13 -6.28
CA CYS A 106 -11.87 -7.90 -6.76
C CYS A 106 -12.25 -9.36 -7.06
N LYS A 107 -13.07 -9.98 -6.23
CA LYS A 107 -13.61 -11.34 -6.50
C LYS A 107 -14.43 -11.37 -7.78
N GLU A 108 -15.31 -10.39 -7.98
CA GLU A 108 -16.14 -10.27 -9.19
C GLU A 108 -15.30 -10.06 -10.45
N SER A 109 -14.24 -9.28 -10.37
CA SER A 109 -13.31 -9.02 -11.48
C SER A 109 -12.26 -10.10 -11.71
N GLY A 110 -12.28 -11.17 -10.90
CA GLY A 110 -11.36 -12.30 -11.01
C GLY A 110 -9.98 -12.04 -10.43
N LYS A 111 -9.83 -10.98 -9.64
CA LYS A 111 -8.62 -10.72 -8.86
C LYS A 111 -8.55 -11.64 -7.66
N LYS A 112 -7.37 -12.16 -7.36
CA LYS A 112 -7.15 -13.08 -6.25
C LYS A 112 -5.72 -12.94 -5.71
N LEU A 113 -5.54 -13.31 -4.46
CA LEU A 113 -4.20 -13.46 -3.90
C LEU A 113 -3.46 -14.61 -4.61
N VAL A 114 -2.15 -14.42 -4.77
CA VAL A 114 -1.30 -15.48 -5.29
C VAL A 114 -1.19 -16.56 -4.22
N ASP A 115 -1.76 -17.72 -4.51
CA ASP A 115 -1.75 -18.88 -3.63
C ASP A 115 -1.30 -20.11 -4.42
N ASN A 116 -0.22 -20.73 -3.98
CA ASN A 116 0.34 -21.91 -4.62
C ASN A 116 0.17 -23.14 -3.72
N GLN A 117 -1.05 -23.67 -3.69
CA GLN A 117 -1.45 -24.80 -2.85
C GLN A 117 -1.00 -26.17 -3.36
N THR A 118 -0.24 -26.25 -4.44
CA THR A 118 0.19 -27.51 -5.04
C THR A 118 1.43 -28.11 -4.39
N ALA A 119 2.00 -27.44 -3.39
CA ALA A 119 3.22 -27.89 -2.73
C ALA A 119 2.92 -29.00 -1.71
N VAL A 120 3.55 -30.18 -1.91
CA VAL A 120 3.39 -31.39 -1.07
C VAL A 120 4.59 -31.67 -0.19
N THR A 121 5.73 -31.01 -0.39
CA THR A 121 6.95 -31.19 0.40
C THR A 121 7.40 -29.86 1.00
N PRO A 122 8.17 -29.85 2.11
CA PRO A 122 8.72 -28.61 2.69
C PRO A 122 9.53 -27.79 1.69
N LEU A 123 10.31 -28.44 0.83
CA LEU A 123 11.07 -27.76 -0.21
C LEU A 123 10.16 -27.12 -1.26
N GLN A 124 9.12 -27.84 -1.71
CA GLN A 124 8.14 -27.29 -2.65
C GLN A 124 7.37 -26.13 -2.03
N THR A 125 7.00 -26.21 -0.76
CA THR A 125 6.35 -25.13 -0.03
C THR A 125 7.25 -23.90 0.03
N HIS A 126 8.55 -24.09 0.30
CA HIS A 126 9.51 -22.98 0.33
C HIS A 126 9.65 -22.32 -1.05
N MET A 127 9.82 -23.13 -2.11
CA MET A 127 9.91 -22.63 -3.48
C MET A 127 8.62 -21.93 -3.92
N ALA A 128 7.45 -22.47 -3.55
CA ALA A 128 6.16 -21.87 -3.84
C ALA A 128 5.98 -20.51 -3.16
N ASN A 129 6.44 -20.36 -1.92
CA ASN A 129 6.41 -19.10 -1.20
C ASN A 129 7.34 -18.05 -1.83
N ILE A 130 8.51 -18.43 -2.28
CA ILE A 130 9.42 -17.55 -3.02
C ILE A 130 8.78 -17.13 -4.34
N GLU A 131 8.21 -18.05 -5.09
CA GLU A 131 7.54 -17.78 -6.35
C GLU A 131 6.34 -16.84 -6.16
N ALA A 132 5.50 -17.09 -5.16
CA ALA A 132 4.39 -16.21 -4.81
C ALA A 132 4.88 -14.80 -4.48
N SER A 133 5.95 -14.66 -3.70
CA SER A 133 6.54 -13.37 -3.36
C SER A 133 7.08 -12.64 -4.59
N VAL A 134 7.68 -13.35 -5.53
CA VAL A 134 8.16 -12.76 -6.79
C VAL A 134 7.00 -12.40 -7.72
N GLN A 135 5.96 -13.23 -7.77
CA GLN A 135 4.81 -13.00 -8.64
C GLN A 135 3.96 -11.80 -8.21
N THR A 136 3.94 -11.43 -6.92
CA THR A 136 3.25 -10.20 -6.47
C THR A 136 3.82 -8.95 -7.14
N PHE A 137 5.09 -8.97 -7.53
CA PHE A 137 5.74 -7.88 -8.28
C PHE A 137 5.64 -8.04 -9.81
N ASN A 138 5.07 -9.15 -10.30
CA ASN A 138 4.90 -9.36 -11.72
C ASN A 138 3.70 -8.58 -12.23
N TYR A 139 3.89 -7.83 -13.32
CA TYR A 139 2.80 -7.10 -14.01
C TYR A 139 1.66 -8.01 -14.49
N ALA A 140 1.91 -9.30 -14.60
CA ALA A 140 0.91 -10.30 -14.99
C ALA A 140 0.17 -10.90 -13.79
N SER A 141 0.52 -10.52 -12.55
CA SER A 141 -0.09 -11.09 -11.36
C SER A 141 -1.59 -10.75 -11.26
N ASP A 142 -2.38 -11.75 -10.92
CA ASP A 142 -3.82 -11.58 -10.63
C ASP A 142 -4.05 -10.79 -9.34
N GLU A 143 -3.04 -10.62 -8.50
CA GLU A 143 -3.09 -9.86 -7.25
C GLU A 143 -2.91 -8.35 -7.47
N ALA A 144 -2.23 -7.94 -8.54
CA ALA A 144 -1.93 -6.54 -8.78
C ALA A 144 -3.18 -5.75 -9.19
N LEU A 145 -3.52 -4.69 -8.46
CA LEU A 145 -4.62 -3.78 -8.76
C LEU A 145 -4.18 -2.63 -9.66
N LEU A 146 -2.98 -2.12 -9.44
CA LEU A 146 -2.35 -1.07 -10.23
C LEU A 146 -0.86 -1.32 -10.32
N ILE A 147 -0.32 -1.19 -11.51
CA ILE A 147 1.10 -1.37 -11.80
C ILE A 147 1.66 -0.07 -12.35
N ILE A 148 2.73 0.42 -11.75
CA ILE A 148 3.47 1.56 -12.29
C ILE A 148 4.55 1.01 -13.21
N LYS A 149 4.47 1.35 -14.50
CA LYS A 149 5.51 1.00 -15.46
C LYS A 149 6.69 1.95 -15.27
N THR A 150 7.79 1.42 -14.74
CA THR A 150 9.05 2.17 -14.66
C THR A 150 9.86 1.98 -15.93
N VAL A 151 10.63 2.99 -16.29
CA VAL A 151 11.56 2.92 -17.42
C VAL A 151 12.75 2.03 -17.02
N PRO A 152 13.19 1.10 -17.84
CA PRO A 152 14.24 0.13 -17.49
C PRO A 152 15.62 0.73 -17.18
N TYR A 153 15.83 1.99 -17.41
CA TYR A 153 17.15 2.63 -17.39
C TYR A 153 17.80 2.72 -15.99
N GLU A 154 17.02 2.70 -14.92
CA GLU A 154 17.56 2.80 -13.54
C GLU A 154 17.64 1.45 -12.83
N TYR A 155 17.49 0.38 -13.58
CA TYR A 155 17.29 -0.96 -13.07
C TYR A 155 18.49 -1.52 -12.32
N ASP A 156 19.70 -1.24 -12.77
CA ASP A 156 20.90 -1.88 -12.23
C ASP A 156 21.36 -1.31 -10.87
N MET A 157 21.08 -0.04 -10.60
CA MET A 157 21.60 0.61 -9.39
C MET A 157 20.71 0.36 -8.18
N SER A 158 19.38 0.37 -8.35
CA SER A 158 18.45 0.26 -7.21
C SER A 158 18.40 -1.17 -6.66
N PHE A 159 18.49 -2.18 -7.49
CA PHE A 159 18.44 -3.58 -7.06
C PHE A 159 19.63 -3.97 -6.17
N GLN A 160 20.79 -3.40 -6.44
CA GLN A 160 22.01 -3.63 -5.69
C GLN A 160 21.94 -3.07 -4.25
N TYR A 161 21.15 -2.02 -4.01
CA TYR A 161 20.97 -1.44 -2.69
C TYR A 161 20.05 -2.27 -1.78
N TYR A 162 19.21 -3.14 -2.37
CA TYR A 162 18.25 -3.96 -1.64
C TYR A 162 18.72 -5.37 -1.35
N MET A 163 19.87 -5.77 -1.91
CA MET A 163 20.40 -7.11 -1.64
C MET A 163 21.07 -7.17 -0.27
N PRO A 164 20.80 -8.22 0.53
CA PRO A 164 21.49 -8.43 1.78
C PRO A 164 22.99 -8.62 1.52
N ASN A 165 23.82 -8.02 2.40
CA ASN A 165 25.26 -8.14 2.32
C ASN A 165 25.65 -9.60 2.61
N VAL A 166 25.95 -10.36 1.57
CA VAL A 166 26.43 -11.74 1.72
C VAL A 166 27.94 -11.68 1.93
N LYS A 167 28.37 -12.02 3.14
CA LYS A 167 29.77 -11.95 3.61
C LYS A 167 30.77 -12.70 2.72
N ASN A 168 30.30 -13.57 1.84
CA ASN A 168 31.08 -14.41 0.94
C ASN A 168 30.61 -14.31 -0.52
N ASP A 169 30.18 -13.14 -0.96
CA ASP A 169 29.86 -12.94 -2.38
C ASP A 169 31.13 -13.16 -3.23
N PRO A 170 31.19 -14.21 -4.06
CA PRO A 170 32.32 -14.48 -4.92
C PRO A 170 32.57 -13.39 -5.96
N TYR A 171 31.57 -12.57 -6.23
CA TYR A 171 31.66 -11.49 -7.22
C TYR A 171 32.22 -10.20 -6.67
N LYS A 172 32.38 -10.06 -5.34
CA LYS A 172 33.00 -8.89 -4.63
C LYS A 172 32.65 -7.52 -5.24
N ALA A 173 31.56 -7.46 -5.97
CA ALA A 173 31.36 -6.42 -6.98
C ALA A 173 30.85 -5.12 -6.38
N LEU A 174 30.40 -5.11 -5.13
CA LEU A 174 29.77 -3.90 -4.60
C LEU A 174 30.09 -3.67 -3.14
N PRO A 175 30.53 -2.45 -2.83
CA PRO A 175 30.71 -2.03 -1.44
C PRO A 175 29.33 -1.95 -0.77
N GLY A 176 29.09 -2.90 0.12
CA GLY A 176 28.08 -2.88 1.16
C GLY A 176 26.68 -2.45 0.76
N THR A 177 25.74 -3.33 0.90
CA THR A 177 24.33 -2.98 0.86
C THR A 177 24.04 -1.98 1.97
N CYS A 178 23.63 -0.79 1.58
CA CYS A 178 23.27 0.26 2.53
C CYS A 178 21.89 0.06 3.16
N LEU A 179 21.11 -0.91 2.65
CA LEU A 179 19.75 -1.15 3.08
C LEU A 179 19.58 -2.59 3.58
N SER A 180 19.23 -2.69 4.85
CA SER A 180 18.84 -3.94 5.49
C SER A 180 17.43 -3.80 6.04
N PRO A 181 16.62 -4.86 6.05
CA PRO A 181 15.34 -4.82 6.72
C PRO A 181 15.53 -4.48 8.20
N SER A 182 14.67 -3.65 8.75
CA SER A 182 14.70 -3.37 10.19
C SER A 182 14.35 -4.65 10.96
N MET A 183 14.84 -4.78 12.20
CA MET A 183 14.47 -5.91 13.08
C MET A 183 12.95 -6.02 13.21
N LYS A 184 12.26 -4.89 13.32
CA LYS A 184 10.79 -4.86 13.36
C LYS A 184 10.15 -5.49 12.12
N MET A 185 10.75 -5.33 10.95
CA MET A 185 10.27 -5.99 9.73
C MET A 185 10.53 -7.50 9.77
N VAL A 186 11.68 -7.92 10.30
CA VAL A 186 12.00 -9.35 10.48
C VAL A 186 11.03 -9.99 11.49
N GLU A 187 10.73 -9.30 12.58
CA GLU A 187 9.77 -9.73 13.60
C GLU A 187 8.32 -9.87 13.10
N MET A 188 7.98 -9.30 11.95
CA MET A 188 6.67 -9.47 11.32
C MET A 188 6.51 -10.83 10.62
N PHE A 189 7.60 -11.56 10.41
CA PHE A 189 7.55 -12.90 9.83
C PHE A 189 7.41 -13.94 10.94
N TYR A 190 6.64 -14.97 10.65
CA TYR A 190 6.39 -16.08 11.56
C TYR A 190 6.88 -17.37 10.93
N THR A 191 7.22 -18.33 11.77
CA THR A 191 7.48 -19.69 11.33
C THR A 191 6.18 -20.33 10.81
N GLU A 192 6.29 -21.46 10.12
CA GLU A 192 5.12 -22.24 9.65
C GLU A 192 4.12 -22.60 10.75
N ASN A 193 4.57 -22.66 12.01
CA ASN A 193 3.75 -22.92 13.18
C ASN A 193 3.18 -21.65 13.84
N GLY A 194 3.32 -20.49 13.18
CA GLY A 194 2.84 -19.21 13.68
C GLY A 194 3.65 -18.64 14.85
N LEU A 195 4.87 -19.13 15.09
CA LEU A 195 5.77 -18.60 16.11
C LEU A 195 6.64 -17.47 15.55
N PRO A 196 6.93 -16.41 16.33
CA PRO A 196 7.86 -15.37 15.92
C PRO A 196 9.23 -15.96 15.56
N ILE A 197 9.90 -15.35 14.60
CA ILE A 197 11.31 -15.63 14.30
C ILE A 197 12.13 -14.85 15.32
N SER A 198 12.57 -15.50 16.38
CA SER A 198 13.43 -14.93 17.43
C SER A 198 14.86 -15.40 17.30
#